data_ef6b8b895e8939019435bee0d458c351
#
_entry.id   ef6b8b895e8939019435bee0d458c351
#
_cell.length_a   1.000
_cell.length_b   1.000
_cell.length_c   1.000
_cell.angle_alpha   90.00
_cell.angle_beta   90.00
_cell.angle_gamma   90.00
#
_symmetry.space_group_name_H-M   'P 1'
#
loop_
_entity.id
_entity.type
_entity.pdbx_description
1 polymer ?
#
loop_
_entity_poly.entity_id
_entity_poly.type
_entity_poly.pdbx_seq_one_letter_code
_entity_poly.pdbx_strand_id
1 'polypeptide(L)'
;MSEPTLRVYLNALRRLYIIRDIKAWAPALRSKTPLRQAGVWHLCDPSLAAAVLETDANGLLSDLNTMGYLFESLCVRDLRVYLRPLNGEVCHYRDKNGLEADAVLRLQDGRWAAVEVKIGGEKNIEEGAANLRSLAEKVDQKRTGAPAFLMVLTGGQYAYTRPDGVHVVPLACLSH
;
A
#
# COMPACT_ATOMS: atom_id res chain seq x y z
N MET A 1 22.41 -16.02 -6.46
CA MET A 1 21.39 -16.98 -5.94
C MET A 1 20.47 -17.34 -7.07
N SER A 2 20.11 -18.63 -7.25
CA SER A 2 19.19 -19.04 -8.33
C SER A 2 17.74 -18.72 -7.97
N GLU A 3 16.87 -18.54 -8.99
CA GLU A 3 15.43 -18.30 -8.77
C GLU A 3 14.76 -19.41 -7.93
N PRO A 4 15.01 -20.70 -8.13
CA PRO A 4 14.47 -21.75 -7.27
C PRO A 4 14.88 -21.60 -5.80
N THR A 5 16.13 -21.26 -5.54
CA THR A 5 16.64 -21.06 -4.17
C THR A 5 15.94 -19.87 -3.51
N LEU A 6 15.76 -18.74 -4.22
CA LEU A 6 15.03 -17.58 -3.72
C LEU A 6 13.59 -17.95 -3.34
N ARG A 7 12.90 -18.72 -4.16
CA ARG A 7 11.54 -19.20 -3.88
C ARG A 7 11.44 -20.04 -2.61
N VAL A 8 12.43 -20.88 -2.35
CA VAL A 8 12.49 -21.70 -1.11
C VAL A 8 12.58 -20.78 0.12
N TYR A 9 13.48 -19.80 0.10
CA TYR A 9 13.61 -18.85 1.21
C TYR A 9 12.36 -18.00 1.41
N LEU A 10 11.78 -17.47 0.33
CA LEU A 10 10.54 -16.70 0.42
C LEU A 10 9.38 -17.53 0.98
N ASN A 11 9.27 -18.81 0.60
CA ASN A 11 8.26 -19.68 1.15
C ASN A 11 8.48 -19.97 2.64
N ALA A 12 9.73 -20.10 3.08
CA ALA A 12 10.06 -20.23 4.51
C ALA A 12 9.64 -18.97 5.28
N LEU A 13 9.98 -17.78 4.78
CA LEU A 13 9.60 -16.50 5.40
C LEU A 13 8.08 -16.30 5.46
N ARG A 14 7.32 -16.74 4.42
CA ARG A 14 5.85 -16.74 4.45
C ARG A 14 5.30 -17.65 5.54
N ARG A 15 5.84 -18.86 5.65
CA ARG A 15 5.40 -19.85 6.67
C ARG A 15 5.68 -19.38 8.09
N LEU A 16 6.72 -18.57 8.29
CA LEU A 16 7.07 -17.95 9.56
C LEU A 16 6.33 -16.62 9.79
N TYR A 17 5.43 -16.21 8.88
CA TYR A 17 4.72 -14.93 8.94
C TYR A 17 5.63 -13.69 9.01
N ILE A 18 6.85 -13.78 8.46
CA ILE A 18 7.76 -12.64 8.37
C ILE A 18 7.36 -11.74 7.20
N ILE A 19 7.01 -12.36 6.06
CA ILE A 19 6.50 -11.66 4.89
C ILE A 19 5.10 -12.12 4.51
N ARG A 20 4.38 -11.26 3.84
CA ARG A 20 3.06 -11.53 3.30
C ARG A 20 2.90 -10.97 1.90
N ASP A 21 2.25 -11.75 1.03
CA ASP A 21 1.88 -11.29 -0.30
C ASP A 21 0.60 -10.45 -0.23
N ILE A 22 0.63 -9.30 -0.89
CA ILE A 22 -0.52 -8.47 -1.18
C ILE A 22 -0.88 -8.71 -2.65
N LYS A 23 -2.12 -9.11 -2.89
CA LYS A 23 -2.61 -9.46 -4.23
C LYS A 23 -2.78 -8.21 -5.09
N ALA A 24 -2.61 -8.36 -6.39
CA ALA A 24 -2.96 -7.32 -7.32
C ALA A 24 -4.49 -7.11 -7.36
N TRP A 25 -4.93 -5.86 -7.33
CA TRP A 25 -6.31 -5.47 -7.56
C TRP A 25 -6.63 -5.37 -9.04
N ALA A 26 -7.80 -5.86 -9.43
CA ALA A 26 -8.36 -5.64 -10.74
C ALA A 26 -9.75 -5.02 -10.61
N PRO A 27 -9.99 -3.86 -11.23
CA PRO A 27 -11.26 -3.15 -11.12
C PRO A 27 -12.46 -3.86 -11.78
N ALA A 28 -12.27 -5.00 -12.43
CA ALA A 28 -13.35 -5.80 -13.01
C ALA A 28 -13.14 -7.29 -12.68
N LEU A 29 -14.23 -7.98 -12.28
CA LEU A 29 -14.22 -9.42 -11.95
C LEU A 29 -13.66 -10.32 -13.06
N ARG A 30 -13.76 -9.91 -14.32
CA ARG A 30 -13.25 -10.63 -15.50
C ARG A 30 -11.90 -10.14 -16.01
N SER A 31 -11.24 -9.23 -15.29
CA SER A 31 -9.89 -8.77 -15.66
C SER A 31 -8.89 -9.90 -15.47
N LYS A 32 -8.07 -10.15 -16.49
CA LYS A 32 -6.94 -11.08 -16.42
C LYS A 32 -5.69 -10.45 -15.76
N THR A 33 -5.76 -9.17 -15.40
CA THR A 33 -4.66 -8.41 -14.83
C THR A 33 -4.10 -9.04 -13.55
N PRO A 34 -4.91 -9.43 -12.53
CA PRO A 34 -4.39 -10.05 -11.31
C PRO A 34 -3.69 -11.39 -11.53
N LEU A 35 -4.10 -12.13 -12.56
CA LEU A 35 -3.50 -13.44 -12.90
C LEU A 35 -2.10 -13.31 -13.52
N ARG A 36 -1.74 -12.12 -14.00
CA ARG A 36 -0.47 -11.84 -14.70
C ARG A 36 0.50 -10.99 -13.87
N GLN A 37 0.05 -10.42 -12.77
CA GLN A 37 0.89 -9.61 -11.89
C GLN A 37 1.30 -10.44 -10.67
N ALA A 38 2.61 -10.42 -10.38
CA ALA A 38 3.12 -10.96 -9.13
C ALA A 38 2.58 -10.13 -7.96
N GLY A 39 2.29 -10.78 -6.84
CA GLY A 39 1.99 -10.08 -5.60
C GLY A 39 3.18 -9.25 -5.14
N VAL A 40 2.93 -8.16 -4.46
CA VAL A 40 3.94 -7.37 -3.75
C VAL A 40 4.11 -7.95 -2.35
N TRP A 41 5.35 -7.99 -1.86
CA TRP A 41 5.66 -8.53 -0.54
C TRP A 41 5.85 -7.40 0.46
N HIS A 42 5.18 -7.52 1.58
CA HIS A 42 5.38 -6.64 2.72
C HIS A 42 5.80 -7.43 3.95
N LEU A 43 6.59 -6.80 4.79
CA LEU A 43 6.90 -7.34 6.11
C LEU A 43 5.62 -7.34 6.97
N CYS A 44 5.41 -8.42 7.71
CA CYS A 44 4.32 -8.49 8.69
C CYS A 44 4.61 -7.59 9.90
N ASP A 45 5.89 -7.45 10.22
CA ASP A 45 6.40 -6.50 11.21
C ASP A 45 7.70 -5.88 10.69
N PRO A 46 7.68 -4.61 10.27
CA PRO A 46 8.88 -3.94 9.74
C PRO A 46 9.98 -3.74 10.79
N SER A 47 9.69 -3.85 12.10
CA SER A 47 10.70 -3.77 13.15
C SER A 47 11.73 -4.91 13.07
N LEU A 48 11.33 -6.07 12.52
CA LEU A 48 12.23 -7.19 12.27
C LEU A 48 13.33 -6.83 11.28
N ALA A 49 13.01 -6.07 10.23
CA ALA A 49 14.01 -5.61 9.28
C ALA A 49 14.95 -4.58 9.89
N ALA A 50 14.44 -3.64 10.69
CA ALA A 50 15.29 -2.67 11.40
C ALA A 50 16.29 -3.39 12.34
N ALA A 51 15.84 -4.43 13.04
CA ALA A 51 16.69 -5.25 13.90
C ALA A 51 17.77 -6.03 13.10
N VAL A 52 17.42 -6.63 11.96
CA VAL A 52 18.36 -7.35 11.10
C VAL A 52 19.37 -6.40 10.44
N LEU A 53 18.95 -5.18 10.12
CA LEU A 53 19.82 -4.13 9.58
C LEU A 53 20.68 -3.45 10.67
N GLU A 54 20.51 -3.84 11.94
CA GLU A 54 21.19 -3.25 13.09
C GLU A 54 21.06 -1.72 13.11
N THR A 55 19.88 -1.20 12.73
CA THR A 55 19.62 0.23 12.59
C THR A 55 18.56 0.71 13.60
N ASP A 56 18.75 1.93 14.07
CA ASP A 56 17.81 2.65 14.92
C ASP A 56 17.04 3.73 14.15
N ALA A 57 16.27 4.54 14.85
CA ALA A 57 15.50 5.64 14.26
C ALA A 57 16.40 6.66 13.54
N ASN A 58 17.58 6.96 14.07
CA ASN A 58 18.51 7.90 13.44
C ASN A 58 19.12 7.32 12.17
N GLY A 59 19.47 6.03 12.19
CA GLY A 59 19.92 5.30 11.01
C GLY A 59 18.88 5.30 9.90
N LEU A 60 17.61 5.05 10.22
CA LEU A 60 16.51 5.11 9.24
C LEU A 60 16.26 6.53 8.71
N LEU A 61 16.38 7.55 9.55
CA LEU A 61 16.27 8.95 9.11
C LEU A 61 17.40 9.37 8.16
N SER A 62 18.56 8.73 8.24
CA SER A 62 19.67 8.95 7.30
C SER A 62 19.56 8.16 5.99
N ASP A 63 18.68 7.13 5.94
CA ASP A 63 18.36 6.35 4.75
C ASP A 63 16.83 6.35 4.49
N LEU A 64 16.35 7.45 3.92
CA LEU A 64 14.92 7.64 3.64
C LEU A 64 14.34 6.61 2.65
N ASN A 65 15.17 5.97 1.82
CA ASN A 65 14.71 4.91 0.94
C ASN A 65 14.32 3.66 1.74
N THR A 66 15.21 3.18 2.60
CA THR A 66 14.93 2.05 3.50
C THR A 66 13.77 2.39 4.43
N MET A 67 13.77 3.58 5.02
CA MET A 67 12.65 4.06 5.84
C MET A 67 11.33 4.04 5.09
N GLY A 68 11.31 4.45 3.81
CA GLY A 68 10.12 4.43 2.95
C GLY A 68 9.52 3.03 2.80
N TYR A 69 10.33 2.04 2.48
CA TYR A 69 9.87 0.65 2.35
C TYR A 69 9.34 0.07 3.67
N LEU A 70 10.00 0.39 4.79
CA LEU A 70 9.54 -0.05 6.11
C LEU A 70 8.25 0.64 6.53
N PHE A 71 8.13 1.94 6.24
CA PHE A 71 6.92 2.72 6.50
C PHE A 71 5.74 2.24 5.65
N GLU A 72 5.96 1.94 4.38
CA GLU A 72 4.94 1.35 3.51
C GLU A 72 4.46 0.00 4.06
N SER A 73 5.37 -0.88 4.47
CA SER A 73 5.03 -2.15 5.10
C SER A 73 4.23 -1.97 6.40
N LEU A 74 4.58 -0.96 7.22
CA LEU A 74 3.84 -0.59 8.42
C LEU A 74 2.41 -0.15 8.09
N CYS A 75 2.27 0.76 7.11
CA CYS A 75 0.98 1.26 6.67
C CYS A 75 0.08 0.14 6.12
N VAL A 76 0.61 -0.72 5.27
CA VAL A 76 -0.14 -1.86 4.71
C VAL A 76 -0.57 -2.84 5.82
N ARG A 77 0.30 -3.10 6.81
CA ARG A 77 -0.05 -3.92 7.98
C ARG A 77 -1.24 -3.33 8.73
N ASP A 78 -1.17 -2.04 9.07
CA ASP A 78 -2.18 -1.37 9.88
C ASP A 78 -3.51 -1.24 9.12
N LEU A 79 -3.48 -0.85 7.85
CA LEU A 79 -4.68 -0.84 6.99
C LEU A 79 -5.39 -2.19 6.95
N ARG A 80 -4.65 -3.30 6.96
CA ARG A 80 -5.23 -4.65 7.02
C ARG A 80 -5.88 -4.94 8.37
N VAL A 81 -5.30 -4.45 9.46
CA VAL A 81 -5.91 -4.58 10.80
C VAL A 81 -7.22 -3.79 10.84
N TYR A 82 -7.23 -2.55 10.37
CA TYR A 82 -8.42 -1.69 10.36
C TYR A 82 -9.53 -2.20 9.44
N LEU A 83 -9.18 -2.85 8.33
CA LEU A 83 -10.18 -3.42 7.41
C LEU A 83 -10.77 -4.76 7.89
N ARG A 84 -10.12 -5.44 8.83
CA ARG A 84 -10.57 -6.77 9.28
C ARG A 84 -11.99 -6.79 9.82
N PRO A 85 -12.42 -5.86 10.70
CA PRO A 85 -13.80 -5.80 11.19
C PRO A 85 -14.85 -5.57 10.09
N LEU A 86 -14.42 -4.95 8.97
CA LEU A 86 -15.26 -4.66 7.81
C LEU A 86 -15.26 -5.79 6.77
N ASN A 87 -14.60 -6.92 7.05
CA ASN A 87 -14.35 -7.99 6.09
C ASN A 87 -13.72 -7.49 4.78
N GLY A 88 -12.88 -6.46 4.89
CA GLY A 88 -12.17 -5.86 3.76
C GLY A 88 -10.85 -6.55 3.46
N GLU A 89 -10.31 -6.29 2.28
CA GLU A 89 -9.02 -6.78 1.81
C GLU A 89 -8.17 -5.60 1.34
N VAL A 90 -6.86 -5.64 1.63
CA VAL A 90 -5.87 -4.75 1.05
C VAL A 90 -5.24 -5.44 -0.14
N CYS A 91 -5.29 -4.79 -1.28
CA CYS A 91 -4.63 -5.18 -2.53
C CYS A 91 -3.63 -4.10 -2.92
N HIS A 92 -2.79 -4.34 -3.93
CA HIS A 92 -2.00 -3.30 -4.59
C HIS A 92 -2.51 -3.10 -6.01
N TYR A 93 -2.19 -1.96 -6.62
CA TYR A 93 -2.44 -1.74 -8.04
C TYR A 93 -1.16 -1.36 -8.76
N ARG A 94 -0.91 -1.99 -9.90
CA ARG A 94 0.14 -1.61 -10.84
C ARG A 94 -0.32 -1.96 -12.24
N ASP A 95 -0.10 -1.04 -13.18
CA ASP A 95 -0.40 -1.31 -14.58
C ASP A 95 0.86 -1.36 -15.46
N LYS A 96 0.65 -1.69 -16.72
CA LYS A 96 1.73 -1.78 -17.70
C LYS A 96 2.40 -0.45 -18.05
N ASN A 97 1.78 0.67 -17.71
CA ASN A 97 2.27 2.02 -17.99
C ASN A 97 2.99 2.62 -16.77
N GLY A 98 3.13 1.85 -15.68
CA GLY A 98 3.81 2.29 -14.47
C GLY A 98 2.93 3.06 -13.48
N LEU A 99 1.61 3.18 -13.73
CA LEU A 99 0.70 3.75 -12.73
C LEU A 99 0.50 2.73 -11.62
N GLU A 100 0.74 3.18 -10.38
CA GLU A 100 0.70 2.34 -9.17
C GLU A 100 -0.20 2.98 -8.11
N ALA A 101 -0.68 2.15 -7.19
CA ALA A 101 -1.17 2.55 -5.88
C ALA A 101 -0.69 1.50 -4.88
N ASP A 102 -0.07 1.98 -3.80
CA ASP A 102 0.56 1.13 -2.78
C ASP A 102 -0.48 0.24 -2.11
N ALA A 103 -1.68 0.77 -1.86
CA ALA A 103 -2.79 -0.01 -1.36
C ALA A 103 -4.12 0.36 -2.04
N VAL A 104 -4.89 -0.68 -2.37
CA VAL A 104 -6.31 -0.56 -2.74
C VAL A 104 -7.10 -1.31 -1.69
N LEU A 105 -7.95 -0.58 -0.98
CA LEU A 105 -8.83 -1.10 0.04
C LEU A 105 -10.12 -1.54 -0.63
N ARG A 106 -10.52 -2.79 -0.45
CA ARG A 106 -11.73 -3.34 -1.07
C ARG A 106 -12.62 -3.99 -0.03
N LEU A 107 -13.89 -3.67 -0.05
CA LEU A 107 -14.91 -4.34 0.74
C LEU A 107 -15.66 -5.40 -0.09
N GLN A 108 -16.33 -6.32 0.58
CA GLN A 108 -17.09 -7.39 -0.08
C GLN A 108 -18.31 -6.86 -0.87
N ASP A 109 -18.85 -5.72 -0.49
CA ASP A 109 -19.97 -5.04 -1.17
C ASP A 109 -19.55 -4.30 -2.45
N GLY A 110 -18.26 -4.36 -2.80
CA GLY A 110 -17.69 -3.74 -3.99
C GLY A 110 -17.17 -2.32 -3.78
N ARG A 111 -17.42 -1.68 -2.63
CA ARG A 111 -16.77 -0.39 -2.31
C ARG A 111 -15.26 -0.54 -2.30
N TRP A 112 -14.58 0.48 -2.78
CA TRP A 112 -13.13 0.52 -2.81
C TRP A 112 -12.59 1.92 -2.54
N ALA A 113 -11.33 1.99 -2.12
CA ALA A 113 -10.59 3.23 -1.98
C ALA A 113 -9.13 2.98 -2.39
N ALA A 114 -8.40 4.02 -2.74
CA ALA A 114 -6.98 3.90 -3.10
C ALA A 114 -6.13 4.75 -2.16
N VAL A 115 -4.96 4.21 -1.83
CA VAL A 115 -4.03 4.80 -0.88
C VAL A 115 -2.62 4.78 -1.48
N GLU A 116 -1.94 5.92 -1.40
CA GLU A 116 -0.51 6.07 -1.58
C GLU A 116 0.15 6.30 -0.23
N VAL A 117 1.34 5.77 -0.04
CA VAL A 117 2.12 5.93 1.18
C VAL A 117 3.33 6.82 0.90
N LYS A 118 3.45 7.91 1.63
CA LYS A 118 4.59 8.83 1.54
C LYS A 118 5.05 9.20 2.95
N ILE A 119 6.33 9.11 3.25
CA ILE A 119 6.82 9.51 4.59
C ILE A 119 6.40 10.95 4.89
N GLY A 120 6.49 11.83 3.89
CA GLY A 120 6.13 13.24 3.97
C GLY A 120 6.74 14.05 2.82
N GLY A 121 6.70 15.37 2.95
CA GLY A 121 7.18 16.30 1.93
C GLY A 121 6.08 16.68 0.94
N GLU A 122 5.90 17.98 0.71
CA GLU A 122 4.83 18.51 -0.14
C GLU A 122 4.84 17.93 -1.55
N LYS A 123 6.03 17.85 -2.16
CA LYS A 123 6.21 17.28 -3.50
C LYS A 123 5.77 15.80 -3.57
N ASN A 124 6.15 14.99 -2.59
CA ASN A 124 5.79 13.58 -2.55
C ASN A 124 4.28 13.38 -2.35
N ILE A 125 3.66 14.23 -1.53
CA ILE A 125 2.20 14.23 -1.32
C ILE A 125 1.48 14.62 -2.62
N GLU A 126 1.98 15.63 -3.33
CA GLU A 126 1.43 16.05 -4.63
C GLU A 126 1.51 14.93 -5.67
N GLU A 127 2.67 14.29 -5.81
CA GLU A 127 2.86 13.14 -6.71
C GLU A 127 1.91 11.98 -6.35
N GLY A 128 1.81 11.64 -5.08
CA GLY A 128 0.89 10.59 -4.61
C GLY A 128 -0.58 10.92 -4.90
N ALA A 129 -1.00 12.16 -4.64
CA ALA A 129 -2.35 12.61 -4.95
C ALA A 129 -2.65 12.58 -6.48
N ALA A 130 -1.68 12.98 -7.31
CA ALA A 130 -1.81 12.92 -8.76
C ALA A 130 -1.96 11.47 -9.26
N ASN A 131 -1.17 10.53 -8.73
CA ASN A 131 -1.26 9.10 -9.05
C ASN A 131 -2.64 8.54 -8.70
N LEU A 132 -3.15 8.83 -7.51
CA LEU A 132 -4.46 8.36 -7.05
C LEU A 132 -5.60 8.89 -7.93
N ARG A 133 -5.56 10.16 -8.32
CA ARG A 133 -6.56 10.74 -9.23
C ARG A 133 -6.49 10.08 -10.62
N SER A 134 -5.28 9.90 -11.15
CA SER A 134 -5.08 9.20 -12.43
C SER A 134 -5.62 7.77 -12.39
N LEU A 135 -5.47 7.07 -11.27
CA LEU A 135 -6.07 5.75 -11.06
C LEU A 135 -7.61 5.82 -11.06
N ALA A 136 -8.19 6.76 -10.32
CA ALA A 136 -9.64 6.92 -10.23
C ALA A 136 -10.29 7.26 -11.58
N GLU A 137 -9.62 8.07 -12.42
CA GLU A 137 -10.05 8.40 -13.77
C GLU A 137 -9.94 7.19 -14.72
N LYS A 138 -8.93 6.35 -14.54
CA LYS A 138 -8.68 5.18 -15.38
C LYS A 138 -9.64 4.02 -15.12
N VAL A 139 -10.13 3.91 -13.90
CA VAL A 139 -11.08 2.85 -13.52
C VAL A 139 -12.43 3.10 -14.17
N ASP A 140 -12.98 2.09 -14.83
CA ASP A 140 -14.35 2.15 -15.35
C ASP A 140 -15.37 2.21 -14.21
N GLN A 141 -15.72 3.43 -13.82
CA GLN A 141 -16.63 3.69 -12.70
C GLN A 141 -18.06 3.16 -12.93
N LYS A 142 -18.47 2.95 -14.19
CA LYS A 142 -19.79 2.34 -14.48
C LYS A 142 -19.83 0.88 -14.05
N ARG A 143 -18.68 0.21 -14.02
CA ARG A 143 -18.55 -1.21 -13.67
C ARG A 143 -18.08 -1.45 -12.25
N THR A 144 -17.21 -0.57 -11.74
CA THR A 144 -16.52 -0.76 -10.45
C THR A 144 -17.03 0.20 -9.37
N GLY A 145 -17.77 1.24 -9.76
CA GLY A 145 -18.12 2.36 -8.89
C GLY A 145 -16.99 3.38 -8.76
N ALA A 146 -17.31 4.57 -8.30
CA ALA A 146 -16.32 5.56 -7.92
C ALA A 146 -15.60 5.11 -6.62
N PRO A 147 -14.34 5.52 -6.40
CA PRO A 147 -13.68 5.29 -5.13
C PRO A 147 -14.43 5.98 -4.00
N ALA A 148 -14.54 5.32 -2.84
CA ALA A 148 -15.14 5.91 -1.65
C ALA A 148 -14.31 7.11 -1.14
N PHE A 149 -12.99 7.01 -1.26
CA PHE A 149 -12.04 8.10 -1.03
C PHE A 149 -10.69 7.79 -1.72
N LEU A 150 -9.88 8.83 -1.86
CA LEU A 150 -8.47 8.77 -2.23
C LEU A 150 -7.66 9.33 -1.07
N MET A 151 -6.59 8.66 -0.65
CA MET A 151 -5.83 9.04 0.54
C MET A 151 -4.33 8.91 0.33
N VAL A 152 -3.58 9.95 0.66
CA VAL A 152 -2.13 9.86 0.88
C VAL A 152 -1.89 9.65 2.37
N LEU A 153 -1.38 8.48 2.72
CA LEU A 153 -1.05 8.10 4.10
C LEU A 153 0.39 8.53 4.41
N THR A 154 0.58 9.26 5.50
CA THR A 154 1.86 9.92 5.77
C THR A 154 2.38 9.65 7.18
N GLY A 155 3.67 9.95 7.39
CA GLY A 155 4.29 10.09 8.73
C GLY A 155 4.17 11.49 9.33
N GLY A 156 3.35 12.36 8.75
CA GLY A 156 3.17 13.75 9.19
C GLY A 156 2.40 13.88 10.51
N GLN A 157 2.00 15.11 10.83
CA GLN A 157 1.32 15.42 12.09
C GLN A 157 -0.16 15.80 11.93
N TYR A 158 -0.56 16.29 10.75
CA TYR A 158 -1.88 16.86 10.53
C TYR A 158 -2.63 16.13 9.42
N ALA A 159 -3.89 15.80 9.68
CA ALA A 159 -4.82 15.32 8.69
C ALA A 159 -5.57 16.50 8.06
N TYR A 160 -5.72 16.48 6.74
CA TYR A 160 -6.46 17.50 6.00
C TYR A 160 -6.98 16.93 4.66
N THR A 161 -7.94 17.63 4.08
CA THR A 161 -8.40 17.34 2.72
C THR A 161 -7.87 18.41 1.76
N ARG A 162 -7.26 17.97 0.69
CA ARG A 162 -6.75 18.83 -0.38
C ARG A 162 -7.91 19.43 -1.20
N PRO A 163 -7.68 20.55 -1.92
CA PRO A 163 -8.71 21.14 -2.81
C PRO A 163 -9.20 20.18 -3.90
N ASP A 164 -8.37 19.19 -4.31
CA ASP A 164 -8.71 18.17 -5.29
C ASP A 164 -9.46 16.96 -4.69
N GLY A 165 -9.85 17.02 -3.42
CA GLY A 165 -10.61 16.00 -2.72
C GLY A 165 -9.78 14.82 -2.17
N VAL A 166 -8.47 14.79 -2.40
CA VAL A 166 -7.59 13.75 -1.84
C VAL A 166 -7.34 14.04 -0.37
N HIS A 167 -7.55 13.06 0.49
CA HIS A 167 -7.23 13.16 1.91
C HIS A 167 -5.75 12.92 2.15
N VAL A 168 -5.13 13.74 3.00
CA VAL A 168 -3.78 13.52 3.52
C VAL A 168 -3.92 13.20 4.99
N VAL A 169 -3.52 11.98 5.38
CA VAL A 169 -3.78 11.47 6.73
C VAL A 169 -2.50 10.88 7.31
N PRO A 170 -2.04 11.34 8.49
CA PRO A 170 -0.98 10.65 9.20
C PRO A 170 -1.43 9.25 9.64
N LEU A 171 -0.52 8.25 9.56
CA LEU A 171 -0.80 6.92 10.05
C LEU A 171 -1.26 6.93 11.52
N ALA A 172 -0.66 7.78 12.34
CA ALA A 172 -1.01 7.95 13.75
C ALA A 172 -2.42 8.52 14.00
N CYS A 173 -3.08 9.07 12.98
CA CYS A 173 -4.46 9.55 13.07
C CYS A 173 -5.49 8.45 12.74
N LEU A 174 -5.06 7.29 12.26
CA LEU A 174 -5.95 6.16 12.04
C LEU A 174 -6.19 5.42 13.35
N SER A 175 -7.46 5.09 13.61
CA SER A 175 -7.89 4.27 14.74
C SER A 175 -9.03 3.34 14.32
N HIS A 176 -9.33 2.37 15.13
CA HIS A 176 -10.49 1.46 15.00
C HIS A 176 -11.58 1.80 16.02
#